data_625a3b5fefcb8ba34ce2cf9263b531f5
#
_entry.id   625a3b5fefcb8ba34ce2cf9263b531f5
#
_cell.length_a   1.000
_cell.length_b   1.000
_cell.length_c   1.000
_cell.angle_alpha   90.00
_cell.angle_beta   90.00
_cell.angle_gamma   90.00
#
_symmetry.space_group_name_H-M   'P 1'
#
loop_
_entity.id
_entity.type
_entity.pdbx_description
1 polymer ?
#
loop_
_entity_poly.entity_id
_entity_poly.type
_entity_poly.pdbx_seq_one_letter_code
_entity_poly.pdbx_strand_id
1 'polypeptide(L)'
;SRSMASGEVRLEGASAYLIGEIGRGFQQMADMVNMSRLSNGVRAAGLMRRALSEALFVARHRRAFGKHLIDMPLMQKQLLKMMLPTEQARSMFMQIATLLPRADGGEVEAQKCVRILTPLIKFRACRDARRVTGDAMEVRGGVGYIEEWSDPRLVRDAHLGSIWEGTSNIVALDVARAVSREQALEPLRRHLRRLLDDSDLPGDARDLFDELLVRVVATMADVAERRQDEQVRQAGSALYHLCTAIFMAWEASRQAPDQRRLALAFLVARHKLLPRDPLHLEGWTDQAELLARVVGEVPLSQAEAMQLLPA
;
A
#
# COMPACT_ATOMS: atom_id res chain seq x y z
N SER A 1 -14.80 -7.21 16.40
CA SER A 1 -15.07 -8.27 15.44
C SER A 1 -16.34 -9.01 15.76
N ARG A 2 -17.05 -9.46 14.73
CA ARG A 2 -18.39 -10.03 14.91
C ARG A 2 -18.38 -11.38 15.63
N SER A 3 -17.32 -12.15 15.48
CA SER A 3 -17.20 -13.50 16.01
C SER A 3 -16.16 -13.66 17.11
N MET A 4 -15.58 -12.55 17.59
CA MET A 4 -14.63 -12.57 18.68
C MET A 4 -15.28 -11.96 19.93
N ALA A 5 -15.08 -12.60 21.07
CA ALA A 5 -15.49 -12.05 22.35
C ALA A 5 -14.76 -10.73 22.62
N SER A 6 -15.50 -9.72 23.00
CA SER A 6 -14.97 -8.41 23.41
C SER A 6 -15.65 -8.01 24.71
N GLY A 7 -14.86 -7.54 25.66
CA GLY A 7 -15.37 -7.17 26.98
C GLY A 7 -14.59 -6.01 27.57
N GLU A 8 -15.23 -5.31 28.49
CA GLU A 8 -14.59 -4.36 29.38
C GLU A 8 -14.11 -5.13 30.62
N VAL A 9 -12.82 -4.96 30.96
CA VAL A 9 -12.22 -5.68 32.07
C VAL A 9 -11.88 -4.68 33.18
N ARG A 10 -12.37 -4.94 34.39
CA ARG A 10 -11.98 -4.23 35.61
C ARG A 10 -11.03 -5.10 36.41
N LEU A 11 -9.89 -4.53 36.81
CA LEU A 11 -8.88 -5.20 37.62
C LEU A 11 -9.08 -4.74 39.07
N GLU A 12 -9.59 -5.62 39.93
CA GLU A 12 -9.85 -5.35 41.34
C GLU A 12 -8.96 -6.28 42.19
N GLY A 13 -7.88 -5.73 42.74
CA GLY A 13 -6.92 -6.49 43.54
C GLY A 13 -6.19 -7.60 42.81
N ALA A 14 -6.13 -7.55 41.48
CA ALA A 14 -5.44 -8.55 40.68
C ALA A 14 -3.93 -8.51 40.91
N SER A 15 -3.31 -9.67 41.06
CA SER A 15 -1.86 -9.79 41.16
C SER A 15 -1.25 -9.57 39.76
N ALA A 16 -0.18 -8.77 39.69
CA ALA A 16 0.50 -8.46 38.45
C ALA A 16 2.00 -8.31 38.69
N TYR A 17 2.77 -8.53 37.62
CA TYR A 17 4.20 -8.24 37.56
C TYR A 17 4.41 -6.95 36.77
N LEU A 18 5.28 -6.07 37.26
CA LEU A 18 5.66 -4.87 36.53
C LEU A 18 6.55 -5.25 35.34
N ILE A 19 6.14 -4.81 34.15
CA ILE A 19 6.96 -4.89 32.93
C ILE A 19 7.46 -3.48 32.61
N GLY A 20 8.80 -3.29 32.61
CA GLY A 20 9.43 -2.01 32.35
C GLY A 20 9.49 -1.08 33.57
N GLU A 21 9.38 0.23 33.37
CA GLU A 21 9.57 1.25 34.37
C GLU A 21 8.26 1.90 34.83
N ILE A 22 8.12 2.15 36.13
CA ILE A 22 6.98 2.90 36.69
C ILE A 22 6.96 4.30 36.07
N GLY A 23 5.75 4.73 35.67
CA GLY A 23 5.52 6.04 35.04
C GLY A 23 5.75 6.08 33.51
N ARG A 24 6.32 5.05 32.89
CA ARG A 24 6.55 4.98 31.44
C ARG A 24 5.59 4.06 30.68
N GLY A 25 4.56 3.57 31.32
CA GLY A 25 3.61 2.61 30.73
C GLY A 25 2.96 3.09 29.43
N PHE A 26 2.64 4.38 29.31
CA PHE A 26 2.09 4.93 28.07
C PHE A 26 3.08 4.86 26.90
N GLN A 27 4.36 5.14 27.14
CA GLN A 27 5.38 5.05 26.08
C GLN A 27 5.58 3.60 25.61
N GLN A 28 5.66 2.67 26.56
CA GLN A 28 5.77 1.24 26.27
C GLN A 28 4.54 0.70 25.52
N MET A 29 3.34 1.16 25.91
CA MET A 29 2.13 0.84 25.17
C MET A 29 2.15 1.43 23.74
N ALA A 30 2.73 2.62 23.55
CA ALA A 30 2.85 3.22 22.21
C ALA A 30 3.74 2.39 21.27
N ASP A 31 4.80 1.78 21.79
CA ASP A 31 5.66 0.86 21.02
C ASP A 31 4.89 -0.39 20.58
N MET A 32 4.13 -0.99 21.50
CA MET A 32 3.22 -2.11 21.19
C MET A 32 2.18 -1.71 20.15
N VAL A 33 1.57 -0.52 20.27
CA VAL A 33 0.59 -0.01 19.30
C VAL A 33 1.22 0.16 17.92
N ASN A 34 2.47 0.62 17.81
CA ASN A 34 3.16 0.74 16.51
C ASN A 34 3.39 -0.63 15.88
N MET A 35 3.79 -1.63 16.65
CA MET A 35 3.92 -3.02 16.16
C MET A 35 2.57 -3.58 15.70
N SER A 36 1.50 -3.32 16.46
CA SER A 36 0.13 -3.69 16.10
C SER A 36 -0.34 -3.00 14.82
N ARG A 37 0.02 -1.73 14.62
CA ARG A 37 -0.26 -0.99 13.35
C ARG A 37 0.43 -1.63 12.15
N LEU A 38 1.69 -2.05 12.30
CA LEU A 38 2.40 -2.77 11.25
C LEU A 38 1.71 -4.09 10.94
N SER A 39 1.37 -4.88 11.96
CA SER A 39 0.61 -6.13 11.82
C SER A 39 -0.71 -5.93 11.08
N ASN A 40 -1.46 -4.85 11.38
CA ASN A 40 -2.68 -4.50 10.64
C ASN A 40 -2.41 -4.14 9.17
N GLY A 41 -1.31 -3.48 8.87
CA GLY A 41 -0.87 -3.21 7.50
C GLY A 41 -0.58 -4.50 6.72
N VAL A 42 0.16 -5.43 7.32
CA VAL A 42 0.46 -6.75 6.75
C VAL A 42 -0.82 -7.57 6.55
N ARG A 43 -1.71 -7.57 7.54
CA ARG A 43 -3.03 -8.22 7.45
C ARG A 43 -3.85 -7.65 6.30
N ALA A 44 -3.87 -6.33 6.12
CA ALA A 44 -4.57 -5.68 5.02
C ALA A 44 -4.01 -6.12 3.65
N ALA A 45 -2.69 -6.23 3.51
CA ALA A 45 -2.05 -6.76 2.31
C ALA A 45 -2.47 -8.22 2.04
N GLY A 46 -2.51 -9.06 3.06
CA GLY A 46 -2.97 -10.45 2.97
C GLY A 46 -4.44 -10.56 2.55
N LEU A 47 -5.33 -9.71 3.12
CA LEU A 47 -6.74 -9.66 2.74
C LEU A 47 -6.92 -9.24 1.28
N MET A 48 -6.19 -8.21 0.83
CA MET A 48 -6.21 -7.77 -0.56
C MET A 48 -5.68 -8.86 -1.51
N ARG A 49 -4.58 -9.52 -1.15
CA ARG A 49 -4.04 -10.61 -1.98
C ARG A 49 -5.02 -11.78 -2.08
N ARG A 50 -5.66 -12.17 -0.98
CA ARG A 50 -6.69 -13.22 -1.01
C ARG A 50 -7.87 -12.81 -1.88
N ALA A 51 -8.40 -11.61 -1.71
CA ALA A 51 -9.52 -11.10 -2.50
C ALA A 51 -9.20 -11.03 -3.99
N LEU A 52 -8.00 -10.51 -4.35
CA LEU A 52 -7.54 -10.46 -5.74
C LEU A 52 -7.37 -11.86 -6.34
N SER A 53 -6.82 -12.83 -5.59
CA SER A 53 -6.65 -14.21 -6.08
C SER A 53 -7.99 -14.88 -6.38
N GLU A 54 -9.00 -14.68 -5.53
CA GLU A 54 -10.36 -15.17 -5.78
C GLU A 54 -10.98 -14.51 -7.01
N ALA A 55 -10.83 -13.18 -7.14
CA ALA A 55 -11.35 -12.44 -8.29
C ALA A 55 -10.69 -12.88 -9.61
N LEU A 56 -9.36 -13.03 -9.62
CA LEU A 56 -8.62 -13.53 -10.79
C LEU A 56 -9.03 -14.95 -11.15
N PHE A 57 -9.20 -15.83 -10.15
CA PHE A 57 -9.68 -17.19 -10.39
C PHE A 57 -11.06 -17.19 -11.07
N VAL A 58 -12.00 -16.43 -10.51
CA VAL A 58 -13.35 -16.31 -11.11
C VAL A 58 -13.28 -15.72 -12.52
N ALA A 59 -12.50 -14.66 -12.72
CA ALA A 59 -12.39 -14.00 -14.02
C ALA A 59 -11.78 -14.90 -15.10
N ARG A 60 -10.86 -15.79 -14.75
CA ARG A 60 -10.24 -16.76 -15.69
C ARG A 60 -11.18 -17.92 -16.07
N HIS A 61 -12.09 -18.31 -15.18
CA HIS A 61 -12.91 -19.54 -15.38
C HIS A 61 -14.36 -19.24 -15.75
N ARG A 62 -14.93 -18.12 -15.28
CA ARG A 62 -16.31 -17.77 -15.57
C ARG A 62 -16.45 -17.17 -16.96
N ARG A 63 -17.44 -17.67 -17.71
CA ARG A 63 -17.82 -17.13 -19.02
C ARG A 63 -19.14 -16.36 -18.92
N ALA A 64 -19.20 -15.22 -19.62
CA ALA A 64 -20.40 -14.44 -19.87
C ALA A 64 -20.30 -13.79 -21.25
N PHE A 65 -21.42 -13.61 -21.95
CA PHE A 65 -21.44 -13.00 -23.28
C PHE A 65 -20.47 -13.65 -24.28
N GLY A 66 -20.27 -14.96 -24.17
CA GLY A 66 -19.40 -15.75 -25.07
C GLY A 66 -17.89 -15.66 -24.77
N LYS A 67 -17.42 -14.88 -23.78
CA LYS A 67 -16.01 -14.69 -23.43
C LYS A 67 -15.75 -15.03 -21.97
N HIS A 68 -14.49 -15.29 -21.60
CA HIS A 68 -14.10 -15.28 -20.19
C HIS A 68 -14.15 -13.84 -19.65
N LEU A 69 -14.44 -13.68 -18.35
CA LEU A 69 -14.51 -12.34 -17.76
C LEU A 69 -13.18 -11.60 -17.86
N ILE A 70 -12.06 -12.32 -17.74
CA ILE A 70 -10.71 -11.73 -17.83
C ILE A 70 -10.42 -11.12 -19.22
N ASP A 71 -11.10 -11.57 -20.28
CA ASP A 71 -10.94 -11.05 -21.64
C ASP A 71 -11.78 -9.79 -21.92
N MET A 72 -12.54 -9.35 -20.92
CA MET A 72 -13.41 -8.16 -21.05
C MET A 72 -12.66 -6.91 -20.59
N PRO A 73 -12.59 -5.83 -21.40
CA PRO A 73 -11.79 -4.64 -21.07
C PRO A 73 -12.19 -3.96 -19.75
N LEU A 74 -13.48 -3.88 -19.43
CA LEU A 74 -13.94 -3.31 -18.15
C LEU A 74 -13.51 -4.17 -16.96
N MET A 75 -13.55 -5.48 -17.10
CA MET A 75 -13.09 -6.42 -16.07
C MET A 75 -11.58 -6.32 -15.88
N GLN A 76 -10.79 -6.25 -16.94
CA GLN A 76 -9.34 -6.03 -16.87
C GLN A 76 -9.02 -4.74 -16.11
N LYS A 77 -9.75 -3.66 -16.41
CA LYS A 77 -9.60 -2.37 -15.73
C LYS A 77 -9.96 -2.47 -14.23
N GLN A 78 -10.99 -3.21 -13.88
CA GLN A 78 -11.38 -3.46 -12.48
C GLN A 78 -10.32 -4.29 -11.76
N LEU A 79 -9.85 -5.37 -12.36
CA LEU A 79 -8.80 -6.23 -11.80
C LEU A 79 -7.48 -5.44 -11.60
N LEU A 80 -7.10 -4.59 -12.54
CA LEU A 80 -5.93 -3.71 -12.39
C LEU A 80 -6.09 -2.74 -11.21
N LYS A 81 -7.27 -2.15 -11.03
CA LYS A 81 -7.57 -1.26 -9.89
C LYS A 81 -7.46 -1.97 -8.54
N MET A 82 -7.71 -3.29 -8.50
CA MET A 82 -7.52 -4.11 -7.31
C MET A 82 -6.05 -4.53 -7.14
N MET A 83 -5.37 -4.83 -8.23
CA MET A 83 -3.98 -5.30 -8.24
C MET A 83 -3.02 -4.22 -7.74
N LEU A 84 -3.12 -2.98 -8.22
CA LEU A 84 -2.20 -1.91 -7.85
C LEU A 84 -2.09 -1.72 -6.32
N PRO A 85 -3.16 -1.50 -5.55
CA PRO A 85 -3.04 -1.34 -4.10
C PRO A 85 -2.59 -2.63 -3.39
N THR A 86 -2.90 -3.81 -3.94
CA THR A 86 -2.44 -5.09 -3.40
C THR A 86 -0.93 -5.20 -3.49
N GLU A 87 -0.36 -4.92 -4.67
CA GLU A 87 1.08 -4.98 -4.89
C GLU A 87 1.83 -3.86 -4.17
N GLN A 88 1.25 -2.65 -4.07
CA GLN A 88 1.78 -1.56 -3.25
C GLN A 88 1.94 -1.97 -1.78
N ALA A 89 0.90 -2.54 -1.19
CA ALA A 89 0.94 -2.96 0.21
C ALA A 89 1.97 -4.08 0.43
N ARG A 90 2.15 -4.99 -0.54
CA ARG A 90 3.15 -6.04 -0.50
C ARG A 90 4.57 -5.47 -0.49
N SER A 91 4.90 -4.57 -1.42
CA SER A 91 6.21 -3.90 -1.44
C SER A 91 6.46 -3.12 -0.17
N MET A 92 5.45 -2.41 0.35
CA MET A 92 5.59 -1.62 1.55
C MET A 92 5.96 -2.46 2.77
N PHE A 93 5.23 -3.55 3.06
CA PHE A 93 5.55 -4.35 4.24
C PHE A 93 6.86 -5.12 4.09
N MET A 94 7.22 -5.54 2.88
CA MET A 94 8.51 -6.22 2.64
C MET A 94 9.68 -5.25 2.89
N GLN A 95 9.60 -4.01 2.44
CA GLN A 95 10.62 -3.00 2.74
C GLN A 95 10.70 -2.68 4.23
N ILE A 96 9.59 -2.59 4.93
CA ILE A 96 9.61 -2.42 6.40
C ILE A 96 10.29 -3.62 7.05
N ALA A 97 10.00 -4.84 6.59
CA ALA A 97 10.61 -6.06 7.13
C ALA A 97 12.15 -6.10 6.95
N THR A 98 12.69 -5.50 5.87
CA THR A 98 14.15 -5.38 5.71
C THR A 98 14.79 -4.35 6.63
N LEU A 99 14.03 -3.34 7.05
CA LEU A 99 14.49 -2.28 7.93
C LEU A 99 14.40 -2.64 9.41
N LEU A 100 13.47 -3.51 9.80
CA LEU A 100 13.22 -3.87 11.21
C LEU A 100 14.48 -4.41 11.92
N PRO A 101 15.22 -5.40 11.40
CA PRO A 101 16.41 -5.92 12.10
C PRO A 101 17.50 -4.85 12.30
N ARG A 102 17.60 -3.91 11.35
CA ARG A 102 18.54 -2.77 11.44
C ARG A 102 18.08 -1.76 12.49
N ALA A 103 16.79 -1.49 12.55
CA ALA A 103 16.19 -0.62 13.55
C ALA A 103 16.33 -1.22 14.96
N ASP A 104 16.10 -2.52 15.13
CA ASP A 104 16.27 -3.25 16.38
C ASP A 104 17.76 -3.30 16.80
N GLY A 105 18.66 -3.35 15.82
CA GLY A 105 20.12 -3.23 16.02
C GLY A 105 20.60 -1.82 16.37
N GLY A 106 19.71 -0.83 16.51
CA GLY A 106 20.03 0.53 16.94
C GLY A 106 20.39 1.51 15.82
N GLU A 107 20.21 1.13 14.55
CA GLU A 107 20.49 2.05 13.43
C GLU A 107 19.41 3.15 13.35
N VAL A 108 19.78 4.37 13.70
CA VAL A 108 18.88 5.53 13.82
C VAL A 108 18.11 5.83 12.52
N GLU A 109 18.77 5.73 11.36
CA GLU A 109 18.07 5.94 10.07
C GLU A 109 17.00 4.88 9.83
N ALA A 110 17.28 3.62 10.10
CA ALA A 110 16.31 2.54 9.96
C ALA A 110 15.14 2.71 10.94
N GLN A 111 15.42 3.10 12.20
CA GLN A 111 14.37 3.41 13.19
C GLN A 111 13.43 4.50 12.68
N LYS A 112 13.97 5.60 12.16
CA LYS A 112 13.17 6.72 11.61
C LYS A 112 12.38 6.31 10.36
N CYS A 113 12.96 5.49 9.48
CA CYS A 113 12.23 4.94 8.33
C CYS A 113 11.08 4.04 8.78
N VAL A 114 11.30 3.11 9.69
CA VAL A 114 10.24 2.25 10.25
C VAL A 114 9.16 3.10 10.91
N ARG A 115 9.57 4.14 11.66
CA ARG A 115 8.64 5.04 12.36
C ARG A 115 7.65 5.75 11.44
N ILE A 116 8.06 6.17 10.25
CA ILE A 116 7.17 6.85 9.29
C ILE A 116 6.44 5.85 8.36
N LEU A 117 7.09 4.76 7.95
CA LEU A 117 6.47 3.77 7.05
C LEU A 117 5.36 2.97 7.73
N THR A 118 5.45 2.72 9.04
CA THR A 118 4.43 1.98 9.81
C THR A 118 3.06 2.68 9.79
N PRO A 119 2.90 3.94 10.16
CA PRO A 119 1.62 4.61 10.02
C PRO A 119 1.20 4.78 8.54
N LEU A 120 2.13 4.95 7.60
CA LEU A 120 1.79 5.03 6.17
C LEU A 120 1.11 3.75 5.66
N ILE A 121 1.69 2.58 5.93
CA ILE A 121 1.07 1.31 5.51
C ILE A 121 -0.28 1.09 6.21
N LYS A 122 -0.35 1.35 7.51
CA LYS A 122 -1.60 1.22 8.27
C LYS A 122 -2.68 2.13 7.70
N PHE A 123 -2.34 3.39 7.41
CA PHE A 123 -3.27 4.37 6.85
C PHE A 123 -3.78 3.93 5.47
N ARG A 124 -2.88 3.59 4.54
CA ARG A 124 -3.26 3.33 3.15
C ARG A 124 -3.74 1.91 2.92
N ALA A 125 -2.98 0.90 3.30
CA ALA A 125 -3.33 -0.48 3.01
C ALA A 125 -4.67 -0.90 3.64
N CYS A 126 -4.95 -0.47 4.90
CA CYS A 126 -6.24 -0.78 5.53
C CYS A 126 -7.43 -0.08 4.86
N ARG A 127 -7.24 1.11 4.28
CA ARG A 127 -8.28 1.78 3.49
C ARG A 127 -8.49 1.12 2.14
N ASP A 128 -7.40 0.78 1.47
CA ASP A 128 -7.44 0.15 0.15
C ASP A 128 -8.02 -1.27 0.23
N ALA A 129 -7.75 -2.01 1.32
CA ALA A 129 -8.33 -3.33 1.55
C ALA A 129 -9.87 -3.33 1.57
N ARG A 130 -10.48 -2.29 2.12
CA ARG A 130 -11.95 -2.13 2.10
C ARG A 130 -12.51 -2.09 0.68
N ARG A 131 -11.83 -1.40 -0.23
CA ARG A 131 -12.25 -1.29 -1.62
C ARG A 131 -11.94 -2.56 -2.39
N VAL A 132 -10.73 -3.09 -2.26
CA VAL A 132 -10.31 -4.31 -2.98
C VAL A 132 -11.19 -5.51 -2.63
N THR A 133 -11.54 -5.69 -1.36
CA THR A 133 -12.43 -6.79 -0.96
C THR A 133 -13.86 -6.61 -1.44
N GLY A 134 -14.37 -5.36 -1.49
CA GLY A 134 -15.68 -5.05 -2.07
C GLY A 134 -15.70 -5.28 -3.58
N ASP A 135 -14.69 -4.78 -4.30
CA ASP A 135 -14.54 -4.99 -5.75
C ASP A 135 -14.42 -6.49 -6.10
N ALA A 136 -13.75 -7.29 -5.26
CA ALA A 136 -13.66 -8.74 -5.45
C ALA A 136 -15.04 -9.45 -5.31
N MET A 137 -15.82 -9.02 -4.32
CA MET A 137 -17.20 -9.51 -4.16
C MET A 137 -18.02 -9.19 -5.42
N GLU A 138 -17.88 -8.00 -5.98
CA GLU A 138 -18.56 -7.59 -7.21
C GLU A 138 -18.13 -8.41 -8.42
N VAL A 139 -16.84 -8.72 -8.58
CA VAL A 139 -16.35 -9.61 -9.66
C VAL A 139 -17.02 -10.98 -9.62
N ARG A 140 -17.28 -11.52 -8.43
CA ARG A 140 -17.98 -12.80 -8.26
C ARG A 140 -19.47 -12.68 -8.59
N GLY A 141 -20.05 -11.48 -8.56
CA GLY A 141 -21.48 -11.23 -8.78
C GLY A 141 -22.32 -11.63 -7.56
N GLY A 142 -23.59 -11.95 -7.77
CA GLY A 142 -24.53 -12.28 -6.68
C GLY A 142 -24.05 -13.35 -5.71
N VAL A 143 -23.33 -14.35 -6.20
CA VAL A 143 -22.73 -15.42 -5.38
C VAL A 143 -21.69 -14.85 -4.38
N GLY A 144 -21.00 -13.76 -4.72
CA GLY A 144 -20.03 -13.10 -3.82
C GLY A 144 -20.68 -12.51 -2.56
N TYR A 145 -21.99 -12.26 -2.57
CA TYR A 145 -22.71 -11.74 -1.40
C TYR A 145 -23.22 -12.83 -0.45
N ILE A 146 -23.14 -14.10 -0.85
CA ILE A 146 -23.63 -15.25 -0.10
C ILE A 146 -22.64 -15.64 0.99
N GLU A 147 -23.11 -15.80 2.25
CA GLU A 147 -22.27 -16.03 3.43
C GLU A 147 -21.47 -17.33 3.41
N GLU A 148 -21.85 -18.31 2.62
CA GLU A 148 -21.10 -19.56 2.42
C GLU A 148 -19.77 -19.36 1.70
N TRP A 149 -19.58 -18.20 1.04
CA TRP A 149 -18.34 -17.83 0.37
C TRP A 149 -17.46 -16.92 1.24
N SER A 150 -16.19 -16.78 0.87
CA SER A 150 -15.23 -16.02 1.65
C SER A 150 -15.40 -14.50 1.56
N ASP A 151 -16.00 -13.99 0.47
CA ASP A 151 -16.03 -12.55 0.16
C ASP A 151 -16.74 -11.70 1.22
N PRO A 152 -17.93 -12.07 1.77
CA PRO A 152 -18.58 -11.28 2.81
C PRO A 152 -17.73 -11.14 4.06
N ARG A 153 -17.01 -12.21 4.46
CA ARG A 153 -16.09 -12.18 5.59
C ARG A 153 -14.88 -11.29 5.31
N LEU A 154 -14.27 -11.40 4.12
CA LEU A 154 -13.14 -10.56 3.74
C LEU A 154 -13.49 -9.07 3.78
N VAL A 155 -14.69 -8.68 3.31
CA VAL A 155 -15.18 -7.29 3.38
C VAL A 155 -15.31 -6.83 4.84
N ARG A 156 -15.93 -7.62 5.72
CA ARG A 156 -16.07 -7.26 7.13
C ARG A 156 -14.71 -7.14 7.82
N ASP A 157 -13.83 -8.07 7.60
CA ASP A 157 -12.49 -8.09 8.19
C ASP A 157 -11.62 -6.92 7.69
N ALA A 158 -11.77 -6.53 6.43
CA ALA A 158 -11.07 -5.37 5.87
C ALA A 158 -11.51 -4.05 6.51
N HIS A 159 -12.81 -3.89 6.83
CA HIS A 159 -13.33 -2.69 7.48
C HIS A 159 -12.71 -2.48 8.86
N LEU A 160 -12.49 -3.54 9.61
CA LEU A 160 -11.95 -3.50 10.95
C LEU A 160 -10.56 -2.86 10.99
N GLY A 161 -9.70 -3.16 10.01
CA GLY A 161 -8.34 -2.62 9.91
C GLY A 161 -8.26 -1.10 9.86
N SER A 162 -9.29 -0.40 9.37
CA SER A 162 -9.31 1.07 9.31
C SER A 162 -9.97 1.73 10.54
N ILE A 163 -10.34 0.95 11.56
CA ILE A 163 -11.02 1.41 12.77
C ILE A 163 -10.09 1.32 13.97
N TRP A 164 -9.63 0.12 14.32
CA TRP A 164 -8.79 -0.09 15.50
C TRP A 164 -7.35 0.39 15.29
N GLU A 165 -6.58 0.55 16.36
CA GLU A 165 -5.22 1.15 16.37
C GLU A 165 -5.18 2.59 15.82
N GLY A 166 -6.32 3.26 15.85
CA GLY A 166 -6.54 4.59 15.31
C GLY A 166 -7.21 4.57 13.93
N THR A 167 -8.23 5.42 13.77
CA THR A 167 -8.89 5.62 12.48
C THR A 167 -7.95 6.27 11.46
N SER A 168 -8.36 6.30 10.20
CA SER A 168 -7.53 6.82 9.10
C SER A 168 -7.05 8.25 9.33
N ASN A 169 -7.85 9.12 9.95
CA ASN A 169 -7.44 10.51 10.24
C ASN A 169 -6.36 10.53 11.33
N ILE A 170 -6.56 9.79 12.41
CA ILE A 170 -5.59 9.73 13.52
C ILE A 170 -4.24 9.20 13.04
N VAL A 171 -4.25 8.16 12.20
CA VAL A 171 -3.00 7.58 11.68
C VAL A 171 -2.33 8.52 10.66
N ALA A 172 -3.11 9.23 9.84
CA ALA A 172 -2.55 10.25 8.94
C ALA A 172 -1.88 11.40 9.72
N LEU A 173 -2.52 11.89 10.80
CA LEU A 173 -1.90 12.88 11.71
C LEU A 173 -0.63 12.35 12.37
N ASP A 174 -0.55 11.04 12.64
CA ASP A 174 0.67 10.44 13.18
C ASP A 174 1.82 10.41 12.15
N VAL A 175 1.53 10.28 10.84
CA VAL A 175 2.54 10.49 9.79
C VAL A 175 3.10 11.92 9.85
N ALA A 176 2.24 12.93 9.93
CA ALA A 176 2.68 14.32 10.05
C ALA A 176 3.51 14.57 11.33
N ARG A 177 3.15 13.91 12.44
CA ARG A 177 3.92 13.96 13.68
C ARG A 177 5.32 13.32 13.51
N ALA A 178 5.43 12.18 12.84
CA ALA A 178 6.71 11.55 12.55
C ALA A 178 7.62 12.48 11.71
N VAL A 179 7.03 13.25 10.81
CA VAL A 179 7.76 14.26 10.02
C VAL A 179 8.20 15.44 10.88
N SER A 180 7.25 16.13 11.55
CA SER A 180 7.48 17.42 12.19
C SER A 180 8.24 17.31 13.53
N ARG A 181 7.95 16.28 14.34
CA ARG A 181 8.53 16.11 15.68
C ARG A 181 9.73 15.17 15.73
N GLU A 182 9.71 14.13 14.89
CA GLU A 182 10.70 13.06 14.93
C GLU A 182 11.67 13.11 13.75
N GLN A 183 11.48 14.10 12.84
CA GLN A 183 12.36 14.33 11.67
C GLN A 183 12.61 13.06 10.85
N ALA A 184 11.56 12.25 10.66
CA ALA A 184 11.66 10.95 9.98
C ALA A 184 11.64 11.06 8.44
N LEU A 185 11.29 12.23 7.87
CA LEU A 185 11.13 12.41 6.43
C LEU A 185 12.48 12.39 5.70
N GLU A 186 13.50 13.07 6.23
CA GLU A 186 14.82 13.13 5.57
C GLU A 186 15.54 11.78 5.54
N PRO A 187 15.56 10.97 6.63
CA PRO A 187 16.03 9.58 6.56
C PRO A 187 15.30 8.75 5.52
N LEU A 188 13.96 8.89 5.43
CA LEU A 188 13.18 8.20 4.41
C LEU A 188 13.57 8.65 2.99
N ARG A 189 13.72 9.97 2.75
CA ARG A 189 14.17 10.51 1.46
C ARG A 189 15.51 9.90 1.03
N ARG A 190 16.50 9.86 1.97
CA ARG A 190 17.79 9.23 1.70
C ARG A 190 17.69 7.74 1.43
N HIS A 191 16.81 7.04 2.13
CA HIS A 191 16.56 5.62 1.87
C HIS A 191 15.99 5.41 0.45
N LEU A 192 14.97 6.19 0.05
CA LEU A 192 14.38 6.11 -1.28
C LEU A 192 15.40 6.46 -2.38
N ARG A 193 16.25 7.48 -2.15
CA ARG A 193 17.33 7.84 -3.06
C ARG A 193 18.31 6.68 -3.25
N ARG A 194 18.77 6.05 -2.17
CA ARG A 194 19.65 4.87 -2.25
C ARG A 194 19.03 3.73 -3.04
N LEU A 195 17.73 3.47 -2.87
CA LEU A 195 17.05 2.44 -3.66
C LEU A 195 17.03 2.76 -5.16
N LEU A 196 16.81 4.03 -5.50
CA LEU A 196 16.89 4.49 -6.90
C LEU A 196 18.32 4.39 -7.45
N ASP A 197 19.33 4.76 -6.66
CA ASP A 197 20.74 4.68 -7.05
C ASP A 197 21.21 3.24 -7.24
N ASP A 198 20.64 2.31 -6.48
CA ASP A 198 20.89 0.87 -6.53
C ASP A 198 20.01 0.14 -7.56
N SER A 199 19.20 0.86 -8.34
CA SER A 199 18.31 0.30 -9.36
C SER A 199 18.88 0.55 -10.77
N ASP A 200 18.88 -0.50 -11.60
CA ASP A 200 19.21 -0.39 -13.02
C ASP A 200 17.97 0.08 -13.79
N LEU A 201 17.68 1.38 -13.72
CA LEU A 201 16.54 2.02 -14.38
C LEU A 201 16.97 2.75 -15.65
N PRO A 202 16.18 2.67 -16.76
CA PRO A 202 16.34 3.56 -17.90
C PRO A 202 16.28 5.03 -17.49
N GLY A 203 17.01 5.91 -18.20
CA GLY A 203 17.14 7.33 -17.87
C GLY A 203 15.79 8.03 -17.63
N ASP A 204 14.85 7.90 -18.59
CA ASP A 204 13.52 8.52 -18.47
C ASP A 204 12.73 8.01 -17.25
N ALA A 205 12.86 6.74 -16.91
CA ALA A 205 12.23 6.17 -15.71
C ALA A 205 12.88 6.71 -14.43
N ARG A 206 14.19 6.90 -14.46
CA ARG A 206 14.94 7.50 -13.34
C ARG A 206 14.53 8.95 -13.13
N ASP A 207 14.46 9.73 -14.18
CA ASP A 207 14.08 11.14 -14.15
C ASP A 207 12.67 11.33 -13.57
N LEU A 208 11.71 10.50 -14.00
CA LEU A 208 10.36 10.49 -13.45
C LEU A 208 10.36 10.31 -11.92
N PHE A 209 11.06 9.28 -11.43
CA PHE A 209 11.06 8.99 -9.99
C PHE A 209 11.84 10.06 -9.19
N ASP A 210 12.88 10.64 -9.75
CA ASP A 210 13.64 11.72 -9.13
C ASP A 210 12.80 12.99 -8.99
N GLU A 211 12.04 13.37 -10.03
CA GLU A 211 11.09 14.49 -9.97
C GLU A 211 10.00 14.25 -8.93
N LEU A 212 9.37 13.07 -8.96
CA LEU A 212 8.32 12.71 -8.02
C LEU A 212 8.84 12.69 -6.58
N LEU A 213 10.09 12.22 -6.35
CA LEU A 213 10.71 12.22 -5.03
C LEU A 213 10.83 13.64 -4.47
N VAL A 214 11.33 14.57 -5.28
CA VAL A 214 11.45 15.98 -4.87
C VAL A 214 10.10 16.59 -4.54
N ARG A 215 9.13 16.46 -5.42
CA ARG A 215 7.79 17.07 -5.29
C ARG A 215 7.01 16.52 -4.10
N VAL A 216 6.97 15.21 -3.93
CA VAL A 216 6.17 14.58 -2.87
C VAL A 216 6.78 14.82 -1.51
N VAL A 217 8.11 14.77 -1.39
CA VAL A 217 8.79 15.07 -0.13
C VAL A 217 8.56 16.52 0.27
N ALA A 218 8.70 17.47 -0.67
CA ALA A 218 8.43 18.88 -0.41
C ALA A 218 6.98 19.13 0.03
N THR A 219 6.00 18.50 -0.63
CA THR A 219 4.58 18.58 -0.25
C THR A 219 4.35 18.06 1.18
N MET A 220 4.92 16.91 1.53
CA MET A 220 4.74 16.34 2.87
C MET A 220 5.41 17.21 3.95
N ALA A 221 6.59 17.76 3.66
CA ALA A 221 7.30 18.66 4.56
C ALA A 221 6.47 19.93 4.83
N ASP A 222 6.00 20.60 3.78
CA ASP A 222 5.21 21.83 3.87
C ASP A 222 3.92 21.63 4.68
N VAL A 223 3.16 20.57 4.39
CA VAL A 223 1.92 20.23 5.12
C VAL A 223 2.19 19.96 6.60
N ALA A 224 3.26 19.23 6.92
CA ALA A 224 3.60 18.91 8.31
C ALA A 224 4.14 20.14 9.10
N GLU A 225 4.95 20.99 8.47
CA GLU A 225 5.52 22.19 9.05
C GLU A 225 4.44 23.26 9.32
N ARG A 226 3.56 23.48 8.35
CA ARG A 226 2.47 24.46 8.46
C ARG A 226 1.27 23.96 9.25
N ARG A 227 1.29 22.68 9.68
CA ARG A 227 0.19 22.03 10.42
C ARG A 227 -1.16 22.11 9.69
N GLN A 228 -1.12 21.86 8.39
CA GLN A 228 -2.32 21.83 7.53
C GLN A 228 -3.01 20.46 7.67
N ASP A 229 -3.69 20.24 8.79
CA ASP A 229 -4.28 18.94 9.15
C ASP A 229 -5.27 18.43 8.10
N GLU A 230 -5.98 19.31 7.41
CA GLU A 230 -6.91 19.00 6.32
C GLU A 230 -6.21 18.41 5.08
N GLN A 231 -4.92 18.72 4.85
CA GLN A 231 -4.13 18.24 3.72
C GLN A 231 -3.34 16.98 4.03
N VAL A 232 -3.21 16.60 5.31
CA VAL A 232 -2.34 15.50 5.76
C VAL A 232 -2.69 14.17 5.09
N ARG A 233 -3.96 13.89 4.84
CA ARG A 233 -4.36 12.66 4.14
C ARG A 233 -3.93 12.62 2.69
N GLN A 234 -3.94 13.77 2.02
CA GLN A 234 -3.48 13.88 0.63
C GLN A 234 -1.97 13.71 0.56
N ALA A 235 -1.22 14.48 1.34
CA ALA A 235 0.24 14.41 1.39
C ALA A 235 0.75 13.02 1.82
N GLY A 236 0.15 12.43 2.88
CA GLY A 236 0.47 11.08 3.32
C GLY A 236 0.13 10.01 2.27
N SER A 237 -0.96 10.18 1.51
CA SER A 237 -1.27 9.28 0.40
C SER A 237 -0.23 9.38 -0.73
N ALA A 238 0.16 10.60 -1.11
CA ALA A 238 1.20 10.82 -2.10
C ALA A 238 2.53 10.18 -1.67
N LEU A 239 2.93 10.37 -0.40
CA LEU A 239 4.15 9.77 0.13
C LEU A 239 4.08 8.24 0.12
N TYR A 240 2.95 7.62 0.48
CA TYR A 240 2.76 6.18 0.38
C TYR A 240 2.90 5.68 -1.07
N HIS A 241 2.26 6.37 -2.02
CA HIS A 241 2.31 5.98 -3.42
C HIS A 241 3.71 6.13 -4.01
N LEU A 242 4.42 7.20 -3.66
CA LEU A 242 5.82 7.37 -4.04
C LEU A 242 6.71 6.25 -3.50
N CYS A 243 6.66 6.00 -2.18
CA CYS A 243 7.45 4.93 -1.55
C CYS A 243 7.22 3.60 -2.27
N THR A 244 5.96 3.22 -2.47
CA THR A 244 5.63 1.93 -3.08
C THR A 244 6.01 1.84 -4.56
N ALA A 245 5.93 2.94 -5.32
CA ALA A 245 6.38 2.98 -6.70
C ALA A 245 7.91 2.78 -6.78
N ILE A 246 8.68 3.48 -5.95
CA ILE A 246 10.14 3.33 -5.89
C ILE A 246 10.52 1.91 -5.41
N PHE A 247 9.82 1.36 -4.42
CA PHE A 247 10.06 -0.02 -3.96
C PHE A 247 9.84 -1.03 -5.08
N MET A 248 8.76 -0.90 -5.86
CA MET A 248 8.49 -1.78 -6.99
C MET A 248 9.50 -1.61 -8.13
N ALA A 249 9.97 -0.39 -8.41
CA ALA A 249 11.02 -0.13 -9.38
C ALA A 249 12.35 -0.79 -8.97
N TRP A 250 12.72 -0.67 -7.69
CA TRP A 250 13.88 -1.33 -7.12
C TRP A 250 13.74 -2.87 -7.13
N GLU A 251 12.58 -3.41 -6.81
CA GLU A 251 12.31 -4.85 -6.90
C GLU A 251 12.46 -5.37 -8.35
N ALA A 252 12.01 -4.58 -9.35
CA ALA A 252 12.13 -4.96 -10.76
C ALA A 252 13.59 -5.16 -11.18
N SER A 253 14.52 -4.31 -10.73
CA SER A 253 15.94 -4.44 -11.04
C SER A 253 16.57 -5.73 -10.48
N ARG A 254 15.88 -6.44 -9.58
CA ARG A 254 16.31 -7.69 -8.95
C ARG A 254 15.56 -8.92 -9.46
N GLN A 255 14.59 -8.73 -10.32
CA GLN A 255 13.75 -9.81 -10.88
C GLN A 255 13.98 -10.01 -12.39
N ALA A 256 15.09 -9.52 -12.93
CA ALA A 256 15.40 -9.72 -14.35
C ALA A 256 15.29 -11.22 -14.74
N PRO A 257 14.68 -11.54 -15.90
CA PRO A 257 14.25 -10.61 -16.95
C PRO A 257 12.82 -10.03 -16.78
N ASP A 258 12.07 -10.40 -15.74
CA ASP A 258 10.68 -9.95 -15.56
C ASP A 258 10.60 -8.52 -15.01
N GLN A 259 10.14 -7.58 -15.84
CA GLN A 259 9.98 -6.17 -15.52
C GLN A 259 8.51 -5.78 -15.20
N ARG A 260 7.65 -6.74 -14.92
CA ARG A 260 6.26 -6.47 -14.54
C ARG A 260 6.16 -5.55 -13.31
N ARG A 261 7.11 -5.65 -12.37
CA ARG A 261 7.16 -4.75 -11.19
C ARG A 261 7.41 -3.29 -11.60
N LEU A 262 8.25 -3.03 -12.60
CA LEU A 262 8.48 -1.69 -13.15
C LEU A 262 7.21 -1.15 -13.82
N ALA A 263 6.52 -1.97 -14.61
CA ALA A 263 5.23 -1.62 -15.19
C ALA A 263 4.19 -1.21 -14.13
N LEU A 264 4.10 -1.95 -13.02
CA LEU A 264 3.23 -1.60 -11.90
C LEU A 264 3.65 -0.29 -11.23
N ALA A 265 4.95 -0.02 -11.09
CA ALA A 265 5.45 1.25 -10.56
C ALA A 265 5.01 2.45 -11.43
N PHE A 266 5.11 2.32 -12.75
CA PHE A 266 4.63 3.35 -13.69
C PHE A 266 3.12 3.55 -13.61
N LEU A 267 2.35 2.48 -13.50
CA LEU A 267 0.90 2.57 -13.34
C LEU A 267 0.51 3.23 -12.01
N VAL A 268 1.29 3.03 -10.95
CA VAL A 268 1.10 3.78 -9.69
C VAL A 268 1.42 5.26 -9.90
N ALA A 269 2.53 5.62 -10.52
CA ALA A 269 2.86 7.01 -10.82
C ALA A 269 1.76 7.69 -11.64
N ARG A 270 1.36 7.09 -12.77
CA ARG A 270 0.30 7.59 -13.66
C ARG A 270 -1.04 7.79 -12.96
N HIS A 271 -1.48 6.83 -12.16
CA HIS A 271 -2.83 6.84 -11.59
C HIS A 271 -2.94 7.50 -10.21
N LYS A 272 -1.82 7.75 -9.52
CA LYS A 272 -1.83 8.20 -8.13
C LYS A 272 -1.00 9.45 -7.83
N LEU A 273 -0.02 9.78 -8.66
CA LEU A 273 0.93 10.85 -8.40
C LEU A 273 0.89 11.96 -9.45
N LEU A 274 0.55 11.64 -10.69
CA LEU A 274 0.47 12.60 -11.77
C LEU A 274 -0.95 13.18 -11.91
N PRO A 275 -1.09 14.44 -12.38
CA PRO A 275 -2.38 15.04 -12.68
C PRO A 275 -3.14 14.23 -13.73
N ARG A 276 -4.46 14.17 -13.58
CA ARG A 276 -5.34 13.51 -14.56
C ARG A 276 -6.51 14.42 -14.87
N ASP A 277 -6.77 14.60 -16.15
CA ASP A 277 -8.01 15.16 -16.61
C ASP A 277 -9.08 14.04 -16.65
N PRO A 278 -10.17 14.13 -15.87
CA PRO A 278 -11.21 13.11 -15.85
C PRO A 278 -11.99 13.01 -17.18
N LEU A 279 -11.93 14.04 -18.01
CA LEU A 279 -12.57 14.08 -19.31
C LEU A 279 -11.67 13.55 -20.44
N HIS A 280 -10.38 13.40 -20.20
CA HIS A 280 -9.47 12.76 -21.13
C HIS A 280 -9.62 11.24 -21.05
N LEU A 281 -10.19 10.66 -22.11
CA LEU A 281 -10.32 9.21 -22.24
C LEU A 281 -8.97 8.65 -22.70
N GLU A 282 -8.15 8.23 -21.74
CA GLU A 282 -6.89 7.56 -22.04
C GLU A 282 -7.12 6.36 -22.98
N GLY A 283 -6.29 6.24 -24.00
CA GLY A 283 -6.32 5.13 -24.96
C GLY A 283 -5.98 3.79 -24.31
N TRP A 284 -6.94 3.26 -23.50
CA TRP A 284 -6.82 1.88 -23.03
C TRP A 284 -6.58 0.90 -24.17
N THR A 285 -7.15 1.20 -25.33
CA THR A 285 -7.07 0.36 -26.51
C THR A 285 -5.63 0.17 -26.99
N ASP A 286 -4.79 1.20 -26.94
CA ASP A 286 -3.42 1.18 -27.41
C ASP A 286 -2.48 0.35 -26.52
N GLN A 287 -2.87 0.14 -25.26
CA GLN A 287 -2.10 -0.62 -24.26
C GLN A 287 -2.86 -1.87 -23.75
N ALA A 288 -3.99 -2.22 -24.37
CA ALA A 288 -4.89 -3.27 -23.85
C ALA A 288 -4.19 -4.62 -23.70
N GLU A 289 -3.39 -5.03 -24.67
CA GLU A 289 -2.66 -6.30 -24.64
C GLU A 289 -1.63 -6.31 -23.51
N LEU A 290 -0.87 -5.24 -23.36
CA LEU A 290 0.13 -5.09 -22.32
C LEU A 290 -0.50 -5.08 -20.92
N LEU A 291 -1.61 -4.36 -20.74
CA LEU A 291 -2.36 -4.31 -19.49
C LEU A 291 -3.00 -5.66 -19.16
N ALA A 292 -3.47 -6.41 -20.17
CA ALA A 292 -3.97 -7.77 -19.98
C ALA A 292 -2.86 -8.70 -19.46
N ARG A 293 -1.63 -8.57 -19.97
CA ARG A 293 -0.47 -9.33 -19.48
C ARG A 293 -0.10 -8.94 -18.04
N VAL A 294 -0.13 -7.65 -17.70
CA VAL A 294 0.06 -7.19 -16.30
C VAL A 294 -0.95 -7.84 -15.37
N VAL A 295 -2.25 -7.81 -15.73
CA VAL A 295 -3.35 -8.41 -14.97
C VAL A 295 -3.24 -9.93 -14.93
N GLY A 296 -2.83 -10.55 -16.03
CA GLY A 296 -2.63 -11.99 -16.13
C GLY A 296 -1.44 -12.52 -15.34
N GLU A 297 -0.64 -11.64 -14.74
CA GLU A 297 0.62 -11.96 -14.04
C GLU A 297 1.67 -12.59 -14.97
N VAL A 298 1.67 -12.17 -16.26
CA VAL A 298 2.62 -12.61 -17.28
C VAL A 298 3.89 -11.75 -17.21
N PRO A 299 5.09 -12.33 -17.26
CA PRO A 299 6.34 -11.57 -17.30
C PRO A 299 6.41 -10.58 -18.47
N LEU A 300 7.04 -9.43 -18.23
CA LEU A 300 7.26 -8.38 -19.22
C LEU A 300 8.76 -8.14 -19.40
N SER A 301 9.18 -7.86 -20.63
CA SER A 301 10.51 -7.30 -20.92
C SER A 301 10.59 -5.84 -20.48
N GLN A 302 11.82 -5.31 -20.40
CA GLN A 302 12.04 -3.90 -20.08
C GLN A 302 11.41 -2.97 -21.14
N ALA A 303 11.55 -3.30 -22.41
CA ALA A 303 10.97 -2.52 -23.50
C ALA A 303 9.44 -2.45 -23.42
N GLU A 304 8.79 -3.54 -23.03
CA GLU A 304 7.34 -3.58 -22.81
C GLU A 304 6.93 -2.77 -21.58
N ALA A 305 7.65 -2.89 -20.47
CA ALA A 305 7.38 -2.11 -19.28
C ALA A 305 7.50 -0.59 -19.54
N MET A 306 8.51 -0.18 -20.33
CA MET A 306 8.72 1.23 -20.70
C MET A 306 7.59 1.83 -21.55
N GLN A 307 6.78 1.04 -22.25
CA GLN A 307 5.58 1.53 -22.93
C GLN A 307 4.51 2.06 -21.97
N LEU A 308 4.59 1.69 -20.69
CA LEU A 308 3.70 2.17 -19.64
C LEU A 308 4.26 3.37 -18.86
N LEU A 309 5.47 3.86 -19.22
CA LEU A 309 6.01 5.08 -18.65
C LEU A 309 5.02 6.23 -18.90
N PRO A 310 4.65 7.00 -17.89
CA PRO A 310 3.85 8.21 -18.08
C PRO A 310 4.61 9.26 -18.92
N ALA A 311 3.88 9.94 -19.79
CA ALA A 311 4.42 11.07 -20.56
C ALA A 311 4.65 12.29 -19.66
#